data_3290a27cce5dbae670651fab888d2b5c
#
_entry.id   3290a27cce5dbae670651fab888d2b5c
#
_cell.length_a   1.000
_cell.length_b   1.000
_cell.length_c   1.000
_cell.angle_alpha   90.00
_cell.angle_beta   90.00
_cell.angle_gamma   90.00
#
_symmetry.space_group_name_H-M   'P 1'
#
loop_
_entity.id
_entity.type
_entity.pdbx_description
1 polymer ?
#
loop_
_entity_poly.entity_id
_entity_poly.type
_entity_poly.pdbx_seq_one_letter_code
_entity_poly.pdbx_strand_id
1 'polypeptide(L)'
;QATLNYFETEMLKLTENCLIGVGSERKCYLHPENEKKCVKVTYKFGRRTKVRCEREIKYSFKYSMLPQHFKSIPRYFGKVDTNLGEGHVFELVLDFDGQISTKLSDFIQMNQPGDSLTKKICELYRTFLESRVLVSDFHPGNLVLQKSSADDYKLVMIDGFGNSDFIKICDYSRFFLKKKLVRKFKRMLTQVGLPTEGIR
;
A
#
# COMPACT_ATOMS: atom_id res chain seq x y z
N GLN A 1 -19.08 44.09 -2.49
CA GLN A 1 -19.52 42.79 -1.94
C GLN A 1 -18.81 41.71 -2.76
N ALA A 2 -17.75 41.12 -2.22
CA ALA A 2 -17.09 39.98 -2.82
C ALA A 2 -17.82 38.72 -2.37
N THR A 3 -18.52 38.08 -3.30
CA THR A 3 -19.18 36.79 -3.09
C THR A 3 -18.07 35.72 -2.97
N LEU A 4 -17.84 35.22 -1.77
CA LEU A 4 -17.05 34.04 -1.53
C LEU A 4 -17.76 32.85 -2.21
N ASN A 5 -17.30 32.46 -3.39
CA ASN A 5 -17.67 31.19 -3.97
C ASN A 5 -17.07 30.08 -3.10
N TYR A 6 -17.89 29.51 -2.20
CA TYR A 6 -17.63 28.19 -1.62
C TYR A 6 -17.66 27.21 -2.79
N PHE A 7 -16.51 26.70 -3.18
CA PHE A 7 -16.46 25.47 -3.98
C PHE A 7 -17.08 24.38 -3.10
N GLU A 8 -18.34 24.04 -3.33
CA GLU A 8 -18.89 22.78 -2.86
C GLU A 8 -18.05 21.68 -3.51
N THR A 9 -17.21 21.03 -2.74
CA THR A 9 -16.50 19.83 -3.18
C THR A 9 -17.58 18.79 -3.44
N GLU A 10 -17.86 18.52 -4.72
CA GLU A 10 -18.85 17.51 -5.11
C GLU A 10 -18.50 16.19 -4.46
N MET A 11 -19.45 15.64 -3.72
CA MET A 11 -19.32 14.35 -3.02
C MET A 11 -19.22 13.22 -4.05
N LEU A 12 -18.13 12.43 -4.00
CA LEU A 12 -17.95 11.30 -4.91
C LEU A 12 -19.02 10.22 -4.68
N LYS A 13 -19.68 9.80 -5.74
CA LYS A 13 -20.64 8.69 -5.72
C LYS A 13 -19.94 7.37 -6.00
N LEU A 14 -19.73 6.56 -4.96
CA LEU A 14 -19.16 5.22 -5.05
C LEU A 14 -20.32 4.20 -5.14
N THR A 15 -20.24 3.30 -6.12
CA THR A 15 -21.22 2.24 -6.36
C THR A 15 -20.56 0.87 -6.22
N GLU A 16 -21.35 -0.18 -6.06
CA GLU A 16 -20.80 -1.57 -6.00
C GLU A 16 -20.07 -1.97 -7.30
N ASN A 17 -20.42 -1.39 -8.44
CA ASN A 17 -19.71 -1.62 -9.70
C ASN A 17 -18.26 -1.08 -9.69
N CYS A 18 -17.97 -0.13 -8.81
CA CYS A 18 -16.64 0.43 -8.61
C CYS A 18 -15.83 -0.34 -7.55
N LEU A 19 -16.42 -1.33 -6.86
CA LEU A 19 -15.76 -2.07 -5.81
C LEU A 19 -14.69 -3.01 -6.39
N ILE A 20 -13.41 -2.79 -6.02
CA ILE A 20 -12.27 -3.58 -6.48
C ILE A 20 -11.60 -4.41 -5.39
N GLY A 21 -11.99 -4.21 -4.13
CA GLY A 21 -11.43 -4.99 -3.04
C GLY A 21 -12.09 -4.72 -1.70
N VAL A 22 -12.15 -5.78 -0.88
CA VAL A 22 -12.66 -5.73 0.49
C VAL A 22 -11.54 -6.19 1.42
N GLY A 23 -11.05 -5.26 2.24
CA GLY A 23 -10.11 -5.55 3.32
C GLY A 23 -10.82 -5.83 4.65
N SER A 24 -10.06 -6.07 5.70
CA SER A 24 -10.63 -6.34 7.04
C SER A 24 -11.39 -5.16 7.64
N GLU A 25 -11.06 -3.93 7.27
CA GLU A 25 -11.60 -2.69 7.87
C GLU A 25 -12.05 -1.67 6.82
N ARG A 26 -11.53 -1.76 5.59
CA ARG A 26 -11.81 -0.82 4.49
C ARG A 26 -12.21 -1.55 3.22
N LYS A 27 -13.10 -0.91 2.45
CA LYS A 27 -13.41 -1.25 1.08
C LYS A 27 -12.62 -0.33 0.15
N CYS A 28 -12.18 -0.85 -0.99
CA CYS A 28 -11.45 -0.11 -2.02
C CYS A 28 -12.30 -0.06 -3.29
N TYR A 29 -12.50 1.16 -3.79
CA TYR A 29 -13.30 1.43 -4.97
C TYR A 29 -12.45 2.09 -6.06
N LEU A 30 -12.74 1.84 -7.32
CA LEU A 30 -12.25 2.67 -8.42
C LEU A 30 -12.75 4.11 -8.21
N HIS A 31 -11.89 5.08 -8.51
CA HIS A 31 -12.31 6.48 -8.49
C HIS A 31 -13.21 6.74 -9.70
N PRO A 32 -14.44 7.26 -9.52
CA PRO A 32 -15.41 7.39 -10.62
C PRO A 32 -14.91 8.22 -11.79
N GLU A 33 -14.08 9.22 -11.52
CA GLU A 33 -13.60 10.20 -12.50
C GLU A 33 -12.15 9.99 -12.92
N ASN A 34 -11.45 8.98 -12.36
CA ASN A 34 -10.04 8.78 -12.64
C ASN A 34 -9.62 7.31 -12.48
N GLU A 35 -9.51 6.61 -13.60
CA GLU A 35 -9.15 5.20 -13.68
C GLU A 35 -7.76 4.85 -13.07
N LYS A 36 -6.88 5.85 -12.87
CA LYS A 36 -5.56 5.68 -12.24
C LYS A 36 -5.60 5.87 -10.73
N LYS A 37 -6.77 6.03 -10.15
CA LYS A 37 -6.95 6.24 -8.71
C LYS A 37 -7.96 5.26 -8.12
N CYS A 38 -7.82 5.03 -6.82
CA CYS A 38 -8.81 4.31 -6.03
C CYS A 38 -9.13 5.08 -4.75
N VAL A 39 -10.30 4.81 -4.20
CA VAL A 39 -10.80 5.41 -2.96
C VAL A 39 -10.97 4.32 -1.92
N LYS A 40 -10.26 4.44 -0.80
CA LYS A 40 -10.42 3.52 0.34
C LYS A 40 -11.36 4.15 1.36
N VAL A 41 -12.48 3.47 1.67
CA VAL A 41 -13.49 3.90 2.64
C VAL A 41 -13.54 2.90 3.80
N THR A 42 -13.54 3.41 5.04
CA THR A 42 -13.65 2.58 6.24
C THR A 42 -15.12 2.17 6.44
N TYR A 43 -15.37 0.86 6.59
CA TYR A 43 -16.71 0.32 6.84
C TYR A 43 -16.86 -0.37 8.21
N LYS A 44 -15.76 -0.71 8.86
CA LYS A 44 -15.75 -1.19 10.24
C LYS A 44 -15.16 -0.13 11.15
N PHE A 45 -15.97 0.35 12.08
CA PHE A 45 -15.59 1.41 12.99
C PHE A 45 -15.24 0.85 14.36
N GLY A 46 -14.18 1.39 14.98
CA GLY A 46 -13.73 1.05 16.32
C GLY A 46 -12.43 1.76 16.66
N ARG A 47 -12.11 1.86 17.95
CA ARG A 47 -10.91 2.57 18.41
C ARG A 47 -9.61 2.04 17.75
N ARG A 48 -9.48 0.71 17.62
CA ARG A 48 -8.30 0.08 17.00
C ARG A 48 -8.21 0.36 15.50
N THR A 49 -9.35 0.31 14.80
CA THR A 49 -9.45 0.63 13.37
C THR A 49 -9.05 2.08 13.12
N LYS A 50 -9.61 3.02 13.90
CA LYS A 50 -9.28 4.44 13.80
C LYS A 50 -7.76 4.67 13.91
N VAL A 51 -7.13 4.15 14.97
CA VAL A 51 -5.67 4.29 15.18
C VAL A 51 -4.86 3.68 14.03
N ARG A 52 -5.30 2.56 13.45
CA ARG A 52 -4.61 1.94 12.29
C ARG A 52 -4.74 2.80 11.04
N CYS A 53 -5.94 3.25 10.72
CA CYS A 53 -6.20 4.11 9.57
C CYS A 53 -5.42 5.43 9.67
N GLU A 54 -5.50 6.14 10.81
CA GLU A 54 -4.76 7.39 11.02
C GLU A 54 -3.25 7.20 10.86
N ARG A 55 -2.69 6.10 11.40
CA ARG A 55 -1.28 5.78 11.23
C ARG A 55 -0.93 5.57 9.77
N GLU A 56 -1.70 4.74 9.05
CA GLU A 56 -1.44 4.48 7.64
C GLU A 56 -1.50 5.75 6.81
N ILE A 57 -2.52 6.58 6.99
CA ILE A 57 -2.66 7.85 6.28
C ILE A 57 -1.45 8.76 6.56
N LYS A 58 -1.05 8.90 7.83
CA LYS A 58 0.14 9.68 8.20
C LYS A 58 1.39 9.23 7.44
N TYR A 59 1.63 7.91 7.38
CA TYR A 59 2.81 7.39 6.70
C TYR A 59 2.66 7.40 5.18
N SER A 60 1.46 7.19 4.64
CA SER A 60 1.19 7.34 3.21
C SER A 60 1.44 8.77 2.74
N PHE A 61 1.02 9.77 3.50
CA PHE A 61 1.34 11.16 3.23
C PHE A 61 2.86 11.40 3.24
N LYS A 62 3.57 10.93 4.28
CA LYS A 62 5.03 11.02 4.36
C LYS A 62 5.71 10.39 3.15
N TYR A 63 5.26 9.21 2.70
CA TYR A 63 5.87 8.50 1.59
C TYR A 63 5.51 9.09 0.22
N SER A 64 4.39 9.80 0.12
CA SER A 64 4.06 10.57 -1.09
C SER A 64 5.03 11.72 -1.37
N MET A 65 5.82 12.12 -0.36
CA MET A 65 6.90 13.12 -0.49
C MET A 65 8.24 12.51 -0.94
N LEU A 66 8.33 11.18 -1.07
CA LEU A 66 9.52 10.54 -1.62
C LEU A 66 9.69 10.90 -3.10
N PRO A 67 10.93 10.84 -3.63
CA PRO A 67 11.20 11.16 -5.02
C PRO A 67 10.28 10.41 -5.98
N GLN A 68 9.95 11.03 -7.13
CA GLN A 68 9.00 10.45 -8.11
C GLN A 68 9.44 9.10 -8.68
N HIS A 69 10.74 8.79 -8.66
CA HIS A 69 11.25 7.48 -9.08
C HIS A 69 10.97 6.37 -8.05
N PHE A 70 10.58 6.70 -6.82
CA PHE A 70 10.16 5.72 -5.83
C PHE A 70 8.75 5.21 -6.17
N LYS A 71 8.67 3.98 -6.65
CA LYS A 71 7.45 3.37 -7.18
C LYS A 71 7.01 2.11 -6.41
N SER A 72 7.50 1.93 -5.18
CA SER A 72 7.21 0.73 -4.38
C SER A 72 6.05 0.91 -3.40
N ILE A 73 5.42 2.10 -3.39
CA ILE A 73 4.24 2.45 -2.59
C ILE A 73 3.34 3.36 -3.44
N PRO A 74 2.01 3.15 -3.46
CA PRO A 74 1.06 4.06 -4.12
C PRO A 74 1.10 5.46 -3.51
N ARG A 75 0.99 6.49 -4.34
CA ARG A 75 0.86 7.87 -3.88
C ARG A 75 -0.48 8.07 -3.17
N TYR A 76 -0.46 8.85 -2.12
CA TYR A 76 -1.65 9.33 -1.44
C TYR A 76 -2.00 10.74 -1.94
N PHE A 77 -3.26 10.95 -2.32
CA PHE A 77 -3.73 12.21 -2.91
C PHE A 77 -4.62 13.03 -1.98
N GLY A 78 -4.97 12.51 -0.80
CA GLY A 78 -5.76 13.25 0.16
C GLY A 78 -7.10 12.57 0.50
N LYS A 79 -7.90 13.32 1.23
CA LYS A 79 -9.26 12.95 1.63
C LYS A 79 -10.27 13.40 0.59
N VAL A 80 -11.42 12.73 0.59
CA VAL A 80 -12.59 13.07 -0.24
C VAL A 80 -13.86 12.66 0.50
N ASP A 81 -14.92 13.45 0.35
CA ASP A 81 -16.23 13.09 0.84
C ASP A 81 -16.92 12.17 -0.16
N THR A 82 -17.52 11.08 0.35
CA THR A 82 -18.24 10.11 -0.48
C THR A 82 -19.62 9.81 0.11
N ASN A 83 -20.51 9.25 -0.72
CA ASN A 83 -21.81 8.75 -0.25
C ASN A 83 -21.71 7.61 0.79
N LEU A 84 -20.51 7.06 1.01
CA LEU A 84 -20.23 6.01 1.99
C LEU A 84 -19.43 6.53 3.20
N GLY A 85 -19.29 7.86 3.34
CA GLY A 85 -18.50 8.54 4.36
C GLY A 85 -17.13 9.01 3.85
N GLU A 86 -16.22 9.40 4.77
CA GLU A 86 -14.90 9.89 4.42
C GLU A 86 -14.08 8.81 3.69
N GLY A 87 -13.58 9.15 2.51
CA GLY A 87 -12.70 8.33 1.71
C GLY A 87 -11.27 8.88 1.66
N HIS A 88 -10.33 8.02 1.31
CA HIS A 88 -8.92 8.36 1.09
C HIS A 88 -8.49 7.93 -0.30
N VAL A 89 -8.01 8.91 -1.09
CA VAL A 89 -7.64 8.71 -2.49
C VAL A 89 -6.18 8.28 -2.59
N PHE A 90 -5.95 7.17 -3.29
CA PHE A 90 -4.62 6.61 -3.58
C PHE A 90 -4.44 6.38 -5.07
N GLU A 91 -3.19 6.30 -5.50
CA GLU A 91 -2.82 5.77 -6.81
C GLU A 91 -3.30 4.32 -6.92
N LEU A 92 -3.98 4.00 -8.02
CA LEU A 92 -4.29 2.62 -8.37
C LEU A 92 -3.08 2.00 -9.06
N VAL A 93 -2.61 0.87 -8.54
CA VAL A 93 -1.47 0.18 -9.14
C VAL A 93 -1.95 -0.61 -10.34
N LEU A 94 -1.53 -0.18 -11.53
CA LEU A 94 -1.88 -0.79 -12.82
C LEU A 94 -0.65 -1.40 -13.46
N ASP A 95 -0.84 -2.49 -14.19
CA ASP A 95 0.15 -3.11 -15.06
C ASP A 95 0.37 -2.26 -16.33
N PHE A 96 1.38 -2.58 -17.12
CA PHE A 96 1.72 -1.85 -18.34
C PHE A 96 0.58 -1.86 -19.40
N ASP A 97 -0.31 -2.84 -19.33
CA ASP A 97 -1.49 -2.99 -20.21
C ASP A 97 -2.75 -2.31 -19.65
N GLY A 98 -2.64 -1.62 -18.52
CA GLY A 98 -3.74 -0.93 -17.85
C GLY A 98 -4.60 -1.80 -16.94
N GLN A 99 -4.32 -3.09 -16.81
CA GLN A 99 -5.04 -3.96 -15.89
C GLN A 99 -4.63 -3.68 -14.43
N ILE A 100 -5.57 -3.93 -13.50
CA ILE A 100 -5.26 -3.82 -12.06
C ILE A 100 -4.25 -4.90 -11.70
N SER A 101 -3.14 -4.49 -11.09
CA SER A 101 -2.05 -5.40 -10.70
C SER A 101 -2.50 -6.46 -9.71
N THR A 102 -2.09 -7.71 -9.96
CA THR A 102 -2.48 -8.89 -9.19
C THR A 102 -1.87 -8.86 -7.79
N LYS A 103 -2.63 -9.23 -6.76
CA LYS A 103 -2.09 -9.41 -5.40
C LYS A 103 -1.10 -10.55 -5.36
N LEU A 104 -0.03 -10.39 -4.57
CA LEU A 104 0.95 -11.46 -4.38
C LEU A 104 0.32 -12.70 -3.75
N SER A 105 -0.68 -12.54 -2.86
CA SER A 105 -1.44 -13.67 -2.30
C SER A 105 -2.09 -14.54 -3.38
N ASP A 106 -2.70 -13.90 -4.39
CA ASP A 106 -3.42 -14.59 -5.45
C ASP A 106 -2.44 -15.22 -6.45
N PHE A 107 -1.33 -14.50 -6.72
CA PHE A 107 -0.26 -15.01 -7.57
C PHE A 107 0.35 -16.31 -7.01
N ILE A 108 0.69 -16.38 -5.72
CA ILE A 108 1.31 -17.57 -5.12
C ILE A 108 0.33 -18.73 -4.93
N GLN A 109 -0.99 -18.49 -4.96
CA GLN A 109 -1.99 -19.57 -5.01
C GLN A 109 -2.04 -20.26 -6.39
N MET A 110 -1.79 -19.49 -7.45
CA MET A 110 -1.83 -19.99 -8.83
C MET A 110 -0.46 -20.48 -9.34
N ASN A 111 0.62 -20.02 -8.72
CA ASN A 111 1.98 -20.29 -9.17
C ASN A 111 2.86 -20.72 -7.99
N GLN A 112 3.76 -21.66 -8.22
CA GLN A 112 4.79 -21.95 -7.22
C GLN A 112 5.78 -20.78 -7.14
N PRO A 113 6.03 -20.21 -5.95
CA PRO A 113 7.02 -19.16 -5.77
C PRO A 113 8.43 -19.70 -6.02
N GLY A 114 9.24 -18.96 -6.78
CA GLY A 114 10.59 -19.35 -7.15
C GLY A 114 11.62 -18.25 -6.93
N ASP A 115 12.82 -18.47 -7.45
CA ASP A 115 13.98 -17.56 -7.29
C ASP A 115 13.72 -16.15 -7.80
N SER A 116 12.93 -16.00 -8.88
CA SER A 116 12.57 -14.68 -9.40
C SER A 116 11.82 -13.86 -8.35
N LEU A 117 10.81 -14.45 -7.70
CA LEU A 117 10.06 -13.77 -6.63
C LEU A 117 10.95 -13.44 -5.44
N THR A 118 11.86 -14.35 -5.05
CA THR A 118 12.84 -14.09 -3.98
C THR A 118 13.70 -12.86 -4.30
N LYS A 119 14.19 -12.74 -5.53
CA LYS A 119 14.97 -11.56 -5.98
C LYS A 119 14.15 -10.27 -5.86
N LYS A 120 12.89 -10.27 -6.34
CA LYS A 120 12.00 -9.09 -6.26
C LYS A 120 11.67 -8.69 -4.81
N ILE A 121 11.53 -9.65 -3.90
CA ILE A 121 11.35 -9.38 -2.46
C ILE A 121 12.62 -8.77 -1.86
N CYS A 122 13.82 -9.27 -2.22
CA CYS A 122 15.09 -8.71 -1.79
C CYS A 122 15.31 -7.28 -2.33
N GLU A 123 14.90 -7.01 -3.57
CA GLU A 123 14.92 -5.65 -4.16
C GLU A 123 14.00 -4.71 -3.36
N LEU A 124 12.76 -5.12 -3.07
CA LEU A 124 11.84 -4.34 -2.25
C LEU A 124 12.39 -4.07 -0.85
N TYR A 125 13.03 -5.07 -0.22
CA TYR A 125 13.69 -4.90 1.08
C TYR A 125 14.76 -3.80 1.05
N ARG A 126 15.67 -3.83 0.06
CA ARG A 126 16.73 -2.83 -0.11
C ARG A 126 16.12 -1.43 -0.31
N THR A 127 15.13 -1.32 -1.20
CA THR A 127 14.40 -0.07 -1.47
C THR A 127 13.77 0.50 -0.20
N PHE A 128 13.14 -0.34 0.63
CA PHE A 128 12.53 0.10 1.89
C PHE A 128 13.55 0.50 2.94
N LEU A 129 14.69 -0.18 3.01
CA LEU A 129 15.78 0.18 3.92
C LEU A 129 16.43 1.51 3.55
N GLU A 130 16.69 1.74 2.26
CA GLU A 130 17.28 2.96 1.72
C GLU A 130 16.35 4.16 1.89
N SER A 131 15.08 4.01 1.55
CA SER A 131 14.06 5.06 1.64
C SER A 131 13.44 5.19 3.04
N ARG A 132 13.93 4.45 4.03
CA ARG A 132 13.43 4.44 5.41
C ARG A 132 11.92 4.18 5.52
N VAL A 133 11.41 3.25 4.72
CA VAL A 133 10.01 2.84 4.78
C VAL A 133 9.77 1.92 5.98
N LEU A 134 8.85 2.32 6.84
CA LEU A 134 8.40 1.54 7.99
C LEU A 134 7.19 0.68 7.65
N VAL A 135 7.24 -0.56 8.06
CA VAL A 135 6.22 -1.56 7.78
C VAL A 135 5.65 -2.09 9.09
N SER A 136 4.33 -2.00 9.24
CA SER A 136 3.62 -2.55 10.39
C SER A 136 3.09 -3.96 10.11
N ASP A 137 2.56 -4.19 8.92
CA ASP A 137 1.96 -5.44 8.52
C ASP A 137 2.43 -5.87 7.12
N PHE A 138 3.41 -6.78 7.07
CA PHE A 138 4.04 -7.24 5.83
C PHE A 138 3.65 -8.68 5.56
N HIS A 139 2.73 -8.86 4.62
CA HIS A 139 2.25 -10.18 4.18
C HIS A 139 1.80 -10.11 2.69
N PRO A 140 1.66 -11.27 2.01
CA PRO A 140 1.37 -11.30 0.56
C PRO A 140 0.12 -10.53 0.13
N GLY A 141 -0.92 -10.47 0.97
CA GLY A 141 -2.16 -9.73 0.67
C GLY A 141 -2.01 -8.20 0.63
N ASN A 142 -0.89 -7.67 1.19
CA ASN A 142 -0.57 -6.24 1.17
C ASN A 142 0.41 -5.85 0.06
N LEU A 143 0.76 -6.80 -0.80
CA LEU A 143 1.67 -6.61 -1.95
C LEU A 143 0.93 -6.91 -3.24
N VAL A 144 1.27 -6.17 -4.30
CA VAL A 144 0.86 -6.47 -5.67
C VAL A 144 2.08 -6.62 -6.57
N LEU A 145 1.96 -7.46 -7.61
CA LEU A 145 2.94 -7.59 -8.68
C LEU A 145 2.54 -6.63 -9.79
N GLN A 146 3.22 -5.50 -9.89
CA GLN A 146 3.04 -4.55 -10.98
C GLN A 146 3.90 -4.97 -12.17
N LYS A 147 3.29 -5.45 -13.23
CA LYS A 147 4.00 -5.78 -14.47
C LYS A 147 4.46 -4.51 -15.18
N SER A 148 5.74 -4.46 -15.53
CA SER A 148 6.37 -3.42 -16.37
C SER A 148 6.41 -3.83 -17.84
N SER A 149 6.34 -5.15 -18.11
CA SER A 149 6.24 -5.78 -19.44
C SER A 149 5.60 -7.16 -19.28
N ALA A 150 5.54 -7.95 -20.37
CA ALA A 150 5.06 -9.33 -20.32
C ALA A 150 5.90 -10.23 -19.39
N ASP A 151 7.20 -9.98 -19.31
CA ASP A 151 8.17 -10.86 -18.63
C ASP A 151 8.78 -10.25 -17.36
N ASP A 152 8.48 -8.99 -17.04
CA ASP A 152 9.06 -8.32 -15.87
C ASP A 152 8.01 -7.62 -15.00
N TYR A 153 8.24 -7.67 -13.69
CA TYR A 153 7.39 -7.04 -12.70
C TYR A 153 8.21 -6.52 -11.52
N LYS A 154 7.61 -5.64 -10.76
CA LYS A 154 8.11 -5.22 -9.45
C LYS A 154 7.02 -5.42 -8.39
N LEU A 155 7.45 -5.46 -7.13
CA LEU A 155 6.53 -5.50 -6.00
C LEU A 155 6.21 -4.09 -5.51
N VAL A 156 4.92 -3.84 -5.32
CA VAL A 156 4.39 -2.60 -4.73
C VAL A 156 3.58 -2.94 -3.50
N MET A 157 3.89 -2.30 -2.38
CA MET A 157 3.15 -2.47 -1.14
C MET A 157 1.98 -1.49 -1.12
N ILE A 158 0.75 -2.02 -1.00
CA ILE A 158 -0.49 -1.23 -1.11
C ILE A 158 -1.15 -0.93 0.24
N ASP A 159 -0.73 -1.60 1.31
CA ASP A 159 -1.27 -1.44 2.68
C ASP A 159 -0.25 -1.86 3.73
N GLY A 160 -0.53 -1.61 5.02
CA GLY A 160 0.29 -2.09 6.13
C GLY A 160 1.51 -1.21 6.47
N PHE A 161 1.50 0.06 6.07
CA PHE A 161 2.58 1.01 6.36
C PHE A 161 2.62 1.48 7.81
N GLY A 162 3.79 2.01 8.17
CA GLY A 162 4.00 2.78 9.36
C GLY A 162 4.57 2.00 10.53
N ASN A 163 4.78 2.72 11.63
CA ASN A 163 5.32 2.18 12.86
C ASN A 163 4.20 1.88 13.87
N SER A 164 3.97 0.59 14.14
CA SER A 164 3.00 0.11 15.14
C SER A 164 3.59 -0.01 16.55
N ASP A 165 4.90 0.20 16.72
CA ASP A 165 5.57 0.07 18.00
C ASP A 165 5.14 1.19 18.95
N PHE A 166 5.08 0.90 20.24
CA PHE A 166 4.77 1.89 21.27
C PHE A 166 5.86 2.97 21.33
N ILE A 167 7.13 2.55 21.31
CA ILE A 167 8.27 3.46 21.24
C ILE A 167 8.67 3.61 19.77
N LYS A 168 8.65 4.83 19.24
CA LYS A 168 8.88 5.15 17.84
C LYS A 168 10.37 5.16 17.42
N ILE A 169 11.21 4.35 18.07
CA ILE A 169 12.66 4.35 17.85
C ILE A 169 13.05 4.04 16.38
N CYS A 170 12.25 3.22 15.71
CA CYS A 170 12.49 2.89 14.29
C CYS A 170 12.30 4.08 13.35
N ASP A 171 11.59 5.13 13.76
CA ASP A 171 11.40 6.34 12.95
C ASP A 171 12.70 7.17 12.87
N TYR A 172 13.56 7.05 13.88
CA TYR A 172 14.78 7.86 14.02
C TYR A 172 16.06 7.05 13.81
N SER A 173 16.07 5.76 14.18
CA SER A 173 17.24 4.91 14.12
C SER A 173 17.22 3.94 12.94
N ARG A 174 18.19 4.09 12.01
CA ARG A 174 18.38 3.17 10.88
C ARG A 174 18.69 1.73 11.33
N PHE A 175 19.38 1.58 12.46
CA PHE A 175 19.72 0.28 13.02
C PHE A 175 18.45 -0.50 13.46
N PHE A 176 17.56 0.14 14.22
CA PHE A 176 16.32 -0.48 14.65
C PHE A 176 15.33 -0.68 13.49
N LEU A 177 15.28 0.26 12.53
CA LEU A 177 14.55 0.07 11.29
C LEU A 177 15.03 -1.17 10.55
N LYS A 178 16.32 -1.33 10.33
CA LYS A 178 16.90 -2.51 9.67
C LYS A 178 16.51 -3.79 10.39
N LYS A 179 16.69 -3.88 11.71
CA LYS A 179 16.27 -5.05 12.50
C LYS A 179 14.78 -5.37 12.33
N LYS A 180 13.92 -4.36 12.31
CA LYS A 180 12.48 -4.53 12.12
C LYS A 180 12.18 -5.05 10.72
N LEU A 181 12.78 -4.46 9.67
CA LEU A 181 12.58 -4.90 8.28
C LEU A 181 13.09 -6.33 8.08
N VAL A 182 14.30 -6.66 8.53
CA VAL A 182 14.83 -8.04 8.46
C VAL A 182 13.83 -9.03 9.03
N ARG A 183 13.34 -8.80 10.26
CA ARG A 183 12.36 -9.69 10.90
C ARG A 183 11.08 -9.83 10.08
N LYS A 184 10.54 -8.73 9.56
CA LYS A 184 9.27 -8.73 8.80
C LYS A 184 9.43 -9.44 7.46
N PHE A 185 10.50 -9.16 6.73
CA PHE A 185 10.75 -9.75 5.42
C PHE A 185 11.08 -11.25 5.54
N LYS A 186 11.92 -11.65 6.49
CA LYS A 186 12.21 -13.08 6.74
C LYS A 186 10.93 -13.85 7.09
N ARG A 187 10.10 -13.30 7.99
CA ARG A 187 8.82 -13.93 8.35
C ARG A 187 7.93 -14.16 7.12
N MET A 188 7.82 -13.17 6.24
CA MET A 188 7.02 -13.29 5.02
C MET A 188 7.61 -14.32 4.06
N LEU A 189 8.94 -14.31 3.82
CA LEU A 189 9.62 -15.30 2.99
C LEU A 189 9.36 -16.73 3.51
N THR A 190 9.53 -16.95 4.82
CA THR A 190 9.24 -18.26 5.44
C THR A 190 7.76 -18.65 5.25
N GLN A 191 6.83 -17.70 5.39
CA GLN A 191 5.39 -17.96 5.21
C GLN A 191 5.05 -18.44 3.80
N VAL A 192 5.78 -17.97 2.79
CA VAL A 192 5.55 -18.35 1.38
C VAL A 192 6.53 -19.42 0.89
N GLY A 193 7.30 -20.05 1.78
CA GLY A 193 8.21 -21.15 1.46
C GLY A 193 9.46 -20.75 0.68
N LEU A 194 9.91 -19.47 0.78
CA LEU A 194 11.07 -18.96 0.09
C LEU A 194 12.30 -18.83 1.00
N PRO A 195 13.53 -18.92 0.43
CA PRO A 195 14.78 -18.78 1.17
C PRO A 195 14.96 -17.36 1.73
N THR A 196 15.59 -17.25 2.91
CA THR A 196 15.72 -15.98 3.66
C THR A 196 17.13 -15.36 3.62
N GLU A 197 18.11 -16.02 2.96
CA GLU A 197 19.53 -15.65 2.98
C GLU A 197 19.80 -14.26 2.38
N GLY A 198 18.98 -13.81 1.44
CA GLY A 198 19.10 -12.50 0.79
C GLY A 198 18.73 -11.31 1.68
N ILE A 199 18.17 -11.53 2.89
CA ILE A 199 17.72 -10.48 3.82
C ILE A 199 18.68 -10.40 5.02
N ARG A 200 19.51 -9.35 5.05
CA ARG A 200 20.55 -9.13 6.08
C ARG A 200 20.50 -7.73 6.69
#